data_febe53e1ece6fce85df7f9ace533cac7
#
_entry.id   febe53e1ece6fce85df7f9ace533cac7
#
_cell.length_a   1.000
_cell.length_b   1.000
_cell.length_c   1.000
_cell.angle_alpha   90.00
_cell.angle_beta   90.00
_cell.angle_gamma   90.00
#
_symmetry.space_group_name_H-M   'P 1'
#
loop_
_entity.id
_entity.type
_entity.pdbx_description
1 polymer ?
#
loop_
_entity_poly.entity_id
_entity_poly.type
_entity_poly.pdbx_seq_one_letter_code
_entity_poly.pdbx_strand_id
1 'polypeptide(L)'
;MDDVVVVGGGIIGAATAYFLSKEGRKVRVIERDPAYKKASFPLSLGGFRRQFFQKENINLGKFALEFISDISNTLKTKNNPNPTASVVPNGYLLLFGPEHA
;
A
#
# COMPACT_ATOMS: atom_id res chain seq x y z
N MET A 1 1.50 -20.16 19.13
CA MET A 1 2.46 -19.07 19.33
C MET A 1 2.50 -18.27 18.03
N ASP A 2 2.58 -16.93 18.09
CA ASP A 2 2.73 -16.10 16.90
C ASP A 2 4.20 -16.15 16.43
N ASP A 3 4.42 -16.24 15.12
CA ASP A 3 5.77 -16.23 14.55
C ASP A 3 6.32 -14.80 14.43
N VAL A 4 5.41 -13.84 14.21
CA VAL A 4 5.74 -12.43 13.99
C VAL A 4 4.73 -11.53 14.67
N VAL A 5 5.22 -10.48 15.31
CA VAL A 5 4.40 -9.39 15.84
C VAL A 5 4.71 -8.11 15.04
N VAL A 6 3.68 -7.53 14.44
CA VAL A 6 3.77 -6.25 13.71
C VAL A 6 3.21 -5.15 14.61
N VAL A 7 4.02 -4.17 14.94
CA VAL A 7 3.61 -3.02 15.76
C VAL A 7 3.20 -1.87 14.84
N GLY A 8 1.92 -1.51 14.89
CA GLY A 8 1.28 -0.54 14.01
C GLY A 8 0.53 -1.21 12.86
N GLY A 9 -0.77 -0.95 12.77
CA GLY A 9 -1.69 -1.49 11.74
C GLY A 9 -1.93 -0.53 10.58
N GLY A 10 -1.11 0.51 10.41
CA GLY A 10 -1.18 1.41 9.26
C GLY A 10 -0.89 0.67 7.95
N ILE A 11 -0.87 1.38 6.82
CA ILE A 11 -0.74 0.76 5.50
C ILE A 11 0.51 -0.14 5.37
N ILE A 12 1.64 0.27 5.93
CA ILE A 12 2.89 -0.52 5.89
C ILE A 12 2.75 -1.78 6.75
N GLY A 13 2.27 -1.64 7.99
CA GLY A 13 2.08 -2.78 8.88
C GLY A 13 1.05 -3.76 8.36
N ALA A 14 -0.06 -3.27 7.81
CA ALA A 14 -1.09 -4.10 7.19
C ALA A 14 -0.55 -4.88 5.98
N ALA A 15 0.19 -4.22 5.09
CA ALA A 15 0.83 -4.86 3.95
C ALA A 15 1.85 -5.93 4.38
N THR A 16 2.69 -5.60 5.37
CA THR A 16 3.68 -6.52 5.94
C THR A 16 2.98 -7.77 6.50
N ALA A 17 1.93 -7.58 7.30
CA ALA A 17 1.17 -8.68 7.88
C ALA A 17 0.52 -9.54 6.79
N TYR A 18 -0.04 -8.91 5.76
CA TYR A 18 -0.66 -9.61 4.63
C TYR A 18 0.34 -10.53 3.92
N PHE A 19 1.49 -10.00 3.51
CA PHE A 19 2.47 -10.80 2.77
C PHE A 19 3.11 -11.91 3.63
N LEU A 20 3.41 -11.62 4.89
CA LEU A 20 3.91 -12.65 5.82
C LEU A 20 2.87 -13.76 6.04
N SER A 21 1.59 -13.41 6.15
CA SER A 21 0.52 -14.41 6.28
C SER A 21 0.38 -15.25 5.02
N LYS A 22 0.58 -14.69 3.82
CA LYS A 22 0.63 -15.45 2.57
C LYS A 22 1.78 -16.46 2.54
N GLU A 23 2.90 -16.15 3.17
CA GLU A 23 4.04 -17.06 3.35
C GLU A 23 3.82 -18.08 4.48
N GLY A 24 2.61 -18.17 5.03
CA GLY A 24 2.23 -19.14 6.05
C GLY A 24 2.66 -18.78 7.47
N ARG A 25 3.12 -17.54 7.72
CA ARG A 25 3.49 -17.10 9.07
C ARG A 25 2.25 -16.75 9.89
N LYS A 26 2.27 -17.07 11.18
CA LYS A 26 1.26 -16.61 12.14
C LYS A 26 1.61 -15.19 12.58
N VAL A 27 0.85 -14.22 12.10
CA VAL A 27 1.13 -12.80 12.33
C VAL A 27 0.11 -12.21 13.29
N ARG A 28 0.61 -11.48 14.29
CA ARG A 28 -0.20 -10.63 15.17
C ARG A 28 0.10 -9.17 14.88
N VAL A 29 -0.93 -8.39 14.62
CA VAL A 29 -0.81 -6.92 14.48
C VAL A 29 -1.29 -6.27 15.77
N ILE A 30 -0.50 -5.34 16.31
CA ILE A 30 -0.85 -4.53 17.46
C ILE A 30 -1.02 -3.09 16.99
N GLU A 31 -2.23 -2.55 17.10
CA GLU A 31 -2.56 -1.17 16.75
C GLU A 31 -3.13 -0.44 17.97
N ARG A 32 -2.60 0.74 18.24
CA ARG A 32 -3.03 1.56 19.40
C ARG A 32 -4.32 2.35 19.12
N ASP A 33 -4.61 2.67 17.87
CA ASP A 33 -5.77 3.46 17.45
C ASP A 33 -6.56 2.72 16.37
N PRO A 34 -7.53 1.87 16.74
CA PRO A 34 -8.32 1.09 15.80
C PRO A 34 -9.17 1.94 14.85
N ALA A 35 -9.33 3.24 15.13
CA ALA A 35 -10.04 4.19 14.27
C ALA A 35 -9.10 4.89 13.26
N TYR A 36 -7.79 4.69 13.37
CA TYR A 36 -6.76 5.26 12.49
C TYR A 36 -6.81 6.79 12.32
N LYS A 37 -7.33 7.51 13.33
CA LYS A 37 -7.51 8.98 13.25
C LYS A 37 -6.20 9.76 13.07
N LYS A 38 -5.10 9.19 13.57
CA LYS A 38 -3.76 9.80 13.49
C LYS A 38 -2.82 9.05 12.54
N ALA A 39 -3.31 8.09 11.79
CA ALA A 39 -2.50 7.37 10.83
C ALA A 39 -2.11 8.29 9.66
N SER A 40 -0.88 8.16 9.17
CA SER A 40 -0.36 9.03 8.11
C SER A 40 -1.10 8.86 6.79
N PHE A 41 -1.50 7.65 6.45
CA PHE A 41 -2.14 7.36 5.17
C PHE A 41 -3.49 8.09 4.98
N PRO A 42 -4.46 8.05 5.89
CA PRO A 42 -5.71 8.81 5.76
C PRO A 42 -5.52 10.33 5.73
N LEU A 43 -4.41 10.81 6.29
CA LEU A 43 -4.08 12.24 6.33
C LEU A 43 -3.24 12.70 5.12
N SER A 44 -2.87 11.79 4.23
CA SER A 44 -2.08 12.09 3.04
C SER A 44 -2.96 12.43 1.83
N LEU A 45 -2.35 13.00 0.79
CA LEU A 45 -3.01 13.20 -0.51
C LEU A 45 -3.27 11.87 -1.25
N GLY A 46 -2.71 10.76 -0.79
CA GLY A 46 -2.84 9.47 -1.45
C GLY A 46 -2.19 9.43 -2.84
N GLY A 47 -1.22 10.31 -3.10
CA GLY A 47 -0.52 10.36 -4.38
C GLY A 47 0.26 9.07 -4.65
N PHE A 48 0.17 8.58 -5.88
CA PHE A 48 0.79 7.35 -6.33
C PHE A 48 1.46 7.55 -7.69
N ARG A 49 2.73 7.19 -7.82
CA ARG A 49 3.47 7.36 -9.08
C ARG A 49 4.36 6.17 -9.40
N ARG A 50 4.74 6.06 -10.67
CA ARG A 50 5.70 5.07 -11.19
C ARG A 50 6.98 5.69 -11.74
N GLN A 51 7.02 7.01 -11.87
CA GLN A 51 8.19 7.73 -12.38
C GLN A 51 9.19 7.92 -11.24
N PHE A 52 10.31 7.24 -11.36
CA PHE A 52 11.46 7.31 -10.46
C PHE A 52 12.75 7.18 -11.29
N PHE A 53 13.88 7.60 -10.74
CA PHE A 53 15.17 7.41 -11.39
C PHE A 53 15.73 6.00 -11.19
N GLN A 54 15.43 5.39 -10.04
CA GLN A 54 15.94 4.07 -9.69
C GLN A 54 14.98 2.98 -10.15
N LYS A 55 15.55 1.95 -10.79
CA LYS A 55 14.80 0.81 -11.34
C LYS A 55 13.98 0.08 -10.28
N GLU A 56 14.52 -0.07 -9.08
CA GLU A 56 13.87 -0.72 -7.94
C GLU A 56 12.58 0.02 -7.56
N ASN A 57 12.63 1.35 -7.48
CA ASN A 57 11.47 2.17 -7.17
C ASN A 57 10.41 2.14 -8.29
N ILE A 58 10.86 2.08 -9.56
CA ILE A 58 9.94 1.91 -10.70
C ILE A 58 9.22 0.56 -10.60
N ASN A 59 9.95 -0.51 -10.30
CA ASN A 59 9.37 -1.85 -10.17
C ASN A 59 8.41 -1.95 -8.98
N LEU A 60 8.75 -1.35 -7.83
CA LEU A 60 7.85 -1.24 -6.69
C LEU A 60 6.57 -0.49 -7.03
N GLY A 61 6.69 0.63 -7.75
CA GLY A 61 5.53 1.41 -8.19
C GLY A 61 4.62 0.64 -9.15
N LYS A 62 5.19 -0.12 -10.07
CA LYS A 62 4.43 -1.01 -10.98
C LYS A 62 3.69 -2.09 -10.20
N PHE A 63 4.41 -2.82 -9.34
CA PHE A 63 3.82 -3.86 -8.49
C PHE A 63 2.67 -3.32 -7.63
N ALA A 64 2.87 -2.18 -6.98
CA ALA A 64 1.86 -1.59 -6.13
C ALA A 64 0.61 -1.15 -6.92
N LEU A 65 0.78 -0.63 -8.14
CA LEU A 65 -0.35 -0.28 -9.00
C LEU A 65 -1.14 -1.52 -9.42
N GLU A 66 -0.47 -2.58 -9.85
CA GLU A 66 -1.11 -3.86 -10.19
C GLU A 66 -1.87 -4.42 -8.99
N PHE A 67 -1.25 -4.45 -7.82
CA PHE A 67 -1.86 -4.92 -6.58
C PHE A 67 -3.14 -4.13 -6.22
N ILE A 68 -3.07 -2.80 -6.27
CA ILE A 68 -4.22 -1.95 -5.93
C ILE A 68 -5.33 -2.07 -6.99
N SER A 69 -4.97 -2.21 -8.25
CA SER A 69 -5.94 -2.37 -9.33
C SER A 69 -6.72 -3.69 -9.25
N ASP A 70 -6.11 -4.73 -8.67
CA ASP A 70 -6.74 -6.05 -8.45
C ASP A 70 -7.17 -6.28 -6.99
N ILE A 71 -7.34 -5.22 -6.21
CA ILE A 71 -7.62 -5.33 -4.76
C ILE A 71 -8.90 -6.09 -4.45
N SER A 72 -9.90 -5.98 -5.31
CA SER A 72 -11.19 -6.67 -5.17
C SER A 72 -11.06 -8.19 -5.23
N ASN A 73 -10.10 -8.72 -5.98
CA ASN A 73 -9.83 -10.16 -6.01
C ASN A 73 -8.82 -10.55 -4.93
N THR A 74 -7.77 -9.74 -4.78
CA THR A 74 -6.63 -10.06 -3.92
C THR A 74 -6.96 -10.03 -2.43
N LEU A 75 -7.79 -9.07 -1.98
CA LEU A 75 -8.15 -8.89 -0.56
C LEU A 75 -9.58 -9.33 -0.21
N LYS A 76 -10.22 -10.06 -1.09
CA LYS A 76 -11.56 -10.60 -0.87
C LYS A 76 -11.60 -11.53 0.34
N THR A 77 -12.54 -11.31 1.24
CA THR A 77 -12.79 -12.15 2.42
C THR A 77 -14.28 -12.45 2.56
N LYS A 78 -14.60 -13.38 3.46
CA LYS A 78 -16.02 -13.66 3.80
C LYS A 78 -16.74 -12.42 4.37
N ASN A 79 -16.02 -11.63 5.18
CA ASN A 79 -16.59 -10.44 5.83
C ASN A 79 -16.57 -9.20 4.93
N ASN A 80 -15.72 -9.19 3.91
CA ASN A 80 -15.63 -8.14 2.91
C ASN A 80 -15.47 -8.78 1.52
N PRO A 81 -16.58 -9.15 0.88
CA PRO A 81 -16.55 -9.85 -0.41
C PRO A 81 -16.16 -8.95 -1.59
N ASN A 82 -16.26 -7.63 -1.43
CA ASN A 82 -15.97 -6.66 -2.49
C ASN A 82 -15.10 -5.50 -1.95
N PRO A 83 -13.85 -5.76 -1.53
CA PRO A 83 -12.95 -4.68 -1.15
C PRO A 83 -12.65 -3.79 -2.37
N THR A 84 -12.63 -2.48 -2.16
CA THR A 84 -12.39 -1.51 -3.24
C THR A 84 -11.29 -0.53 -2.84
N ALA A 85 -10.49 -0.13 -3.83
CA ALA A 85 -9.64 1.04 -3.76
C ALA A 85 -9.86 1.86 -5.02
N SER A 86 -10.13 3.15 -4.86
CA SER A 86 -10.28 4.05 -5.99
C SER A 86 -8.91 4.54 -6.42
N VAL A 87 -8.52 4.24 -7.67
CA VAL A 87 -7.32 4.78 -8.31
C VAL A 87 -7.78 5.64 -9.48
N VAL A 88 -7.46 6.93 -9.42
CA VAL A 88 -7.79 7.88 -10.49
C VAL A 88 -6.52 8.16 -11.29
N PRO A 89 -6.41 7.72 -12.56
CA PRO A 89 -5.20 7.85 -13.36
C PRO A 89 -5.09 9.25 -13.98
N ASN A 90 -4.73 10.23 -13.17
CA ASN A 90 -4.57 11.63 -13.62
C ASN A 90 -3.23 11.91 -14.30
N GLY A 91 -2.25 11.01 -14.17
CA GLY A 91 -0.89 11.23 -14.62
C GLY A 91 -0.12 12.24 -13.75
N TYR A 92 1.09 12.58 -14.21
CA TYR A 92 1.96 13.57 -13.58
C TYR A 92 2.48 14.54 -14.63
N LEU A 93 2.45 15.81 -14.30
CA LEU A 93 3.12 16.86 -15.06
C LEU A 93 4.42 17.20 -14.36
N LEU A 94 5.55 16.94 -15.02
CA LEU A 94 6.88 17.28 -14.54
C LEU A 94 7.37 18.51 -15.29
N LEU A 95 7.71 19.56 -14.55
CA LEU A 95 8.25 20.81 -15.10
C LEU A 95 9.76 20.85 -14.84
N PHE A 96 10.52 21.06 -15.90
CA PHE A 96 11.98 21.18 -15.84
C PHE A 96 12.40 22.57 -16.30
N GLY A 97 13.45 23.11 -15.72
CA GLY A 97 14.11 24.30 -16.26
C GLY A 97 14.87 23.98 -17.56
N PRO A 98 15.23 25.01 -18.37
CA PRO A 98 15.91 24.81 -19.63
C PRO A 98 17.25 24.07 -19.50
N GLU A 99 17.85 24.07 -18.32
CA GLU A 99 19.10 23.36 -18.01
C GLU A 99 18.91 21.84 -17.84
N HIS A 100 17.66 21.36 -17.82
CA HIS A 100 17.32 19.94 -17.64
C HIS A 100 16.48 19.38 -18.79
N ALA A 101 16.34 20.16 -19.86
CA ALA A 101 15.57 19.77 -21.04
C ALA A 101 16.38 18.87 -22.01
#